data_3e002708826b0eda1806953fc1a75e2c
#
_entry.id   3e002708826b0eda1806953fc1a75e2c
#
_cell.length_a   1.000
_cell.length_b   1.000
_cell.length_c   1.000
_cell.angle_alpha   90.00
_cell.angle_beta   90.00
_cell.angle_gamma   90.00
#
_symmetry.space_group_name_H-M   'P 1'
#
loop_
_entity.id
_entity.type
_entity.pdbx_description
1 polymer ?
#
loop_
_entity_poly.entity_id
_entity_poly.type
_entity_poly.pdbx_seq_one_letter_code
_entity_poly.pdbx_strand_id
1 'polypeptide(L)'
;LLFKNKGKIFISGIGKSGHIASKIASTLSSIGSPSFFIHPSEANHGDLGMLEEKDSIILISNSGESSELINLILHCKKIKIPIISFTSESESTLAKESDYIILIPKNIEACPLELAPTSSTTCMLAIGDAIAVTLLKKKGFTSKDFHALHPGGKLGHILLEVQDIMKKNKFIPLISEKEKVSEAILEMTSKGKGCVGVISQTGKLTGIITDGDLRRHMSPDLMEKNVIDIMTKKPKTLSPSTLVSKALKPHEGSEIFFLK
;
A
#
# COMPACT_ATOMS: atom_id res chain seq x y z
N LEU A 1 23.99 -2.33 -2.38
CA LEU A 1 24.09 -1.33 -1.33
C LEU A 1 22.73 -1.08 -0.68
N LEU A 2 21.78 -0.41 -1.32
CA LEU A 2 20.50 0.05 -0.75
C LEU A 2 19.66 -1.06 -0.09
N PHE A 3 19.71 -2.29 -0.60
CA PHE A 3 19.03 -3.43 0.03
C PHE A 3 19.61 -3.81 1.40
N LYS A 4 20.92 -3.62 1.59
CA LYS A 4 21.63 -3.91 2.86
C LYS A 4 21.68 -2.71 3.79
N ASN A 5 21.19 -1.56 3.36
CA ASN A 5 21.17 -0.34 4.16
C ASN A 5 20.33 -0.52 5.43
N LYS A 6 20.90 -0.19 6.58
CA LYS A 6 20.21 -0.29 7.89
C LYS A 6 19.63 1.04 8.36
N GLY A 7 20.04 2.12 7.74
CA GLY A 7 19.59 3.47 8.00
C GLY A 7 18.55 3.95 6.99
N LYS A 8 18.46 5.25 6.85
CA LYS A 8 17.60 5.96 5.90
C LYS A 8 18.31 6.07 4.55
N ILE A 9 17.57 6.32 3.50
CA ILE A 9 18.09 6.68 2.18
C ILE A 9 17.81 8.16 1.96
N PHE A 10 18.85 8.98 1.92
CA PHE A 10 18.69 10.38 1.56
C PHE A 10 18.82 10.55 0.05
N ILE A 11 18.04 11.47 -0.50
CA ILE A 11 18.13 11.81 -1.92
C ILE A 11 18.24 13.34 -2.03
N SER A 12 19.19 13.81 -2.85
CA SER A 12 19.44 15.23 -3.00
C SER A 12 19.70 15.62 -4.45
N GLY A 13 19.45 16.87 -4.76
CA GLY A 13 19.64 17.50 -6.06
C GLY A 13 19.12 18.93 -6.04
N ILE A 14 19.49 19.74 -7.04
CA ILE A 14 19.08 21.12 -7.14
C ILE A 14 18.13 21.33 -8.34
N GLY A 15 17.22 22.29 -8.25
CA GLY A 15 16.29 22.65 -9.32
C GLY A 15 15.41 21.47 -9.75
N LYS A 16 15.35 21.17 -11.06
CA LYS A 16 14.55 20.06 -11.60
C LYS A 16 15.02 18.71 -11.08
N SER A 17 16.33 18.50 -10.93
CA SER A 17 16.89 17.30 -10.31
C SER A 17 16.43 17.14 -8.85
N GLY A 18 16.28 18.25 -8.10
CA GLY A 18 15.75 18.26 -6.74
C GLY A 18 14.28 17.82 -6.67
N HIS A 19 13.44 18.25 -7.61
CA HIS A 19 12.05 17.79 -7.70
C HIS A 19 11.97 16.28 -7.97
N ILE A 20 12.84 15.77 -8.85
CA ILE A 20 12.95 14.33 -9.11
C ILE A 20 13.45 13.58 -7.86
N ALA A 21 14.46 14.13 -7.18
CA ALA A 21 14.98 13.57 -5.93
C ALA A 21 13.87 13.45 -4.85
N SER A 22 13.07 14.49 -4.68
CA SER A 22 11.94 14.51 -3.75
C SER A 22 10.89 13.44 -4.12
N LYS A 23 10.55 13.30 -5.41
CA LYS A 23 9.63 12.24 -5.87
C LYS A 23 10.18 10.84 -5.59
N ILE A 24 11.46 10.60 -5.86
CA ILE A 24 12.11 9.31 -5.60
C ILE A 24 12.09 8.99 -4.11
N ALA A 25 12.40 9.96 -3.24
CA ALA A 25 12.34 9.79 -1.79
C ALA A 25 10.93 9.38 -1.32
N SER A 26 9.90 10.08 -1.81
CA SER A 26 8.51 9.77 -1.52
C SER A 26 8.12 8.36 -1.98
N THR A 27 8.53 7.96 -3.20
CA THR A 27 8.25 6.62 -3.73
C THR A 27 8.91 5.53 -2.89
N LEU A 28 10.20 5.68 -2.55
CA LEU A 28 10.94 4.72 -1.71
C LEU A 28 10.30 4.57 -0.34
N SER A 29 9.91 5.68 0.31
CA SER A 29 9.23 5.67 1.60
C SER A 29 7.91 4.92 1.53
N SER A 30 7.12 5.15 0.48
CA SER A 30 5.80 4.53 0.29
C SER A 30 5.84 3.02 0.09
N ILE A 31 7.00 2.45 -0.20
CA ILE A 31 7.22 1.02 -0.40
C ILE A 31 8.14 0.39 0.67
N GLY A 32 8.19 0.98 1.86
CA GLY A 32 8.89 0.41 3.00
C GLY A 32 10.41 0.58 2.99
N SER A 33 10.91 1.60 2.30
CA SER A 33 12.31 2.03 2.35
C SER A 33 12.37 3.46 2.87
N PRO A 34 12.59 3.69 4.19
CA PRO A 34 12.59 5.02 4.79
C PRO A 34 13.55 5.95 4.06
N SER A 35 13.00 6.99 3.43
CA SER A 35 13.77 7.87 2.55
C SER A 35 13.34 9.32 2.70
N PHE A 36 14.29 10.24 2.57
CA PHE A 36 14.06 11.67 2.75
C PHE A 36 14.77 12.46 1.66
N PHE A 37 14.10 13.51 1.20
CA PHE A 37 14.76 14.51 0.39
C PHE A 37 15.50 15.50 1.32
N ILE A 38 16.74 15.82 0.98
CA ILE A 38 17.52 16.87 1.61
C ILE A 38 17.92 17.90 0.57
N HIS A 39 17.53 19.17 0.79
CA HIS A 39 17.88 20.25 -0.11
C HIS A 39 19.35 20.63 0.10
N PRO A 40 20.20 20.72 -0.96
CA PRO A 40 21.63 21.00 -0.78
C PRO A 40 21.92 22.33 -0.07
N SER A 41 21.13 23.36 -0.34
CA SER A 41 21.30 24.66 0.32
C SER A 41 20.94 24.59 1.81
N GLU A 42 19.85 23.92 2.17
CA GLU A 42 19.45 23.75 3.58
C GLU A 42 20.45 22.86 4.33
N ALA A 43 21.04 21.87 3.65
CA ALA A 43 22.13 21.08 4.21
C ALA A 43 23.28 21.97 4.72
N ASN A 44 23.63 23.02 3.99
CA ASN A 44 24.65 24.00 4.39
C ASN A 44 24.27 24.85 5.61
N HIS A 45 23.00 24.84 6.00
CA HIS A 45 22.47 25.63 7.13
C HIS A 45 22.02 24.77 8.31
N GLY A 46 22.46 23.49 8.36
CA GLY A 46 22.27 22.63 9.54
C GLY A 46 21.66 21.28 9.27
N ASP A 47 20.95 21.06 8.12
CA ASP A 47 20.30 19.78 7.82
C ASP A 47 21.28 18.62 7.61
N LEU A 48 22.59 18.90 7.47
CA LEU A 48 23.63 17.84 7.54
C LEU A 48 23.53 17.01 8.82
N GLY A 49 22.99 17.58 9.90
CA GLY A 49 22.75 16.86 11.16
C GLY A 49 21.69 15.76 11.08
N MET A 50 20.94 15.66 9.97
CA MET A 50 19.98 14.57 9.75
C MET A 50 20.65 13.24 9.35
N LEU A 51 21.91 13.31 8.91
CA LEU A 51 22.68 12.19 8.34
C LEU A 51 23.44 11.42 9.41
N GLU A 52 23.36 10.10 9.39
CA GLU A 52 24.04 9.17 10.30
C GLU A 52 24.89 8.16 9.50
N GLU A 53 25.96 7.59 10.09
CA GLU A 53 26.87 6.64 9.42
C GLU A 53 26.19 5.42 8.78
N LYS A 54 25.03 5.01 9.29
CA LYS A 54 24.29 3.85 8.76
C LYS A 54 23.38 4.19 7.58
N ASP A 55 23.29 5.45 7.22
CA ASP A 55 22.47 5.92 6.10
C ASP A 55 23.17 5.69 4.76
N SER A 56 22.51 6.00 3.68
CA SER A 56 23.06 6.10 2.33
C SER A 56 22.45 7.29 1.62
N ILE A 57 23.16 7.83 0.63
CA ILE A 57 22.66 9.00 -0.10
C ILE A 57 22.71 8.79 -1.61
N ILE A 58 21.70 9.28 -2.31
CA ILE A 58 21.64 9.38 -3.77
C ILE A 58 21.73 10.85 -4.14
N LEU A 59 22.75 11.24 -4.90
CA LEU A 59 22.95 12.61 -5.38
C LEU A 59 22.66 12.68 -6.87
N ILE A 60 21.81 13.61 -7.27
CA ILE A 60 21.31 13.74 -8.65
C ILE A 60 21.77 15.07 -9.26
N SER A 61 22.62 14.99 -10.26
CA SER A 61 23.05 16.14 -11.04
C SER A 61 23.41 15.71 -12.47
N ASN A 62 22.73 16.25 -13.47
CA ASN A 62 22.97 15.86 -14.86
C ASN A 62 24.43 16.14 -15.29
N SER A 63 24.93 17.33 -15.02
CA SER A 63 26.34 17.71 -15.30
C SER A 63 27.32 17.10 -14.29
N GLY A 64 26.86 16.73 -13.09
CA GLY A 64 27.71 16.31 -11.99
C GLY A 64 28.61 17.42 -11.40
N GLU A 65 28.39 18.69 -11.77
CA GLU A 65 29.22 19.86 -11.37
C GLU A 65 28.43 20.89 -10.55
N SER A 66 27.32 20.47 -9.90
CA SER A 66 26.53 21.37 -9.06
C SER A 66 27.31 21.73 -7.79
N SER A 67 27.70 23.00 -7.66
CA SER A 67 28.50 23.51 -6.53
C SER A 67 27.79 23.33 -5.18
N GLU A 68 26.47 23.37 -5.18
CA GLU A 68 25.64 23.23 -3.99
C GLU A 68 25.75 21.83 -3.35
N LEU A 69 26.15 20.81 -4.11
CA LEU A 69 26.32 19.46 -3.61
C LEU A 69 27.67 19.23 -2.92
N ILE A 70 28.65 20.12 -3.11
CA ILE A 70 30.05 19.90 -2.65
C ILE A 70 30.11 19.67 -1.14
N ASN A 71 29.51 20.54 -0.34
CA ASN A 71 29.55 20.39 1.12
C ASN A 71 28.84 19.13 1.61
N LEU A 72 27.76 18.74 0.93
CA LEU A 72 27.03 17.51 1.22
C LEU A 72 27.91 16.27 0.92
N ILE A 73 28.63 16.27 -0.21
CA ILE A 73 29.59 15.24 -0.58
C ILE A 73 30.69 15.13 0.48
N LEU A 74 31.32 16.26 0.84
CA LEU A 74 32.40 16.29 1.83
C LEU A 74 31.94 15.79 3.20
N HIS A 75 30.73 16.16 3.62
CA HIS A 75 30.16 15.69 4.87
C HIS A 75 29.92 14.18 4.84
N CYS A 76 29.28 13.64 3.78
CA CYS A 76 29.04 12.21 3.62
C CYS A 76 30.32 11.40 3.66
N LYS A 77 31.39 11.87 3.02
CA LYS A 77 32.70 11.21 3.06
C LYS A 77 33.29 11.25 4.48
N LYS A 78 33.20 12.37 5.18
CA LYS A 78 33.70 12.49 6.55
C LYS A 78 33.07 11.50 7.50
N ILE A 79 31.75 11.29 7.41
CA ILE A 79 31.01 10.34 8.25
C ILE A 79 30.79 8.98 7.59
N LYS A 80 31.46 8.71 6.45
CA LYS A 80 31.49 7.44 5.73
C LYS A 80 30.11 6.96 5.23
N ILE A 81 29.23 7.87 4.88
CA ILE A 81 27.97 7.53 4.19
C ILE A 81 28.27 7.20 2.74
N PRO A 82 27.85 6.02 2.23
CA PRO A 82 28.05 5.67 0.83
C PRO A 82 27.21 6.55 -0.09
N ILE A 83 27.87 7.06 -1.13
CA ILE A 83 27.29 7.98 -2.11
C ILE A 83 26.99 7.23 -3.41
N ILE A 84 25.76 7.34 -3.89
CA ILE A 84 25.32 6.90 -5.21
C ILE A 84 25.06 8.15 -6.04
N SER A 85 25.62 8.27 -7.23
CA SER A 85 25.33 9.40 -8.12
C SER A 85 24.48 9.01 -9.31
N PHE A 86 23.59 9.93 -9.73
CA PHE A 86 22.93 9.92 -11.04
C PHE A 86 23.48 11.11 -11.82
N THR A 87 24.22 10.86 -12.88
CA THR A 87 24.84 11.89 -13.71
C THR A 87 25.00 11.40 -15.14
N SER A 88 25.08 12.31 -16.14
CA SER A 88 25.42 11.96 -17.51
C SER A 88 26.93 12.02 -17.78
N GLU A 89 27.73 12.51 -16.82
CA GLU A 89 29.16 12.76 -16.98
C GLU A 89 29.99 11.88 -16.04
N SER A 90 30.62 10.83 -16.60
CA SER A 90 31.43 9.89 -15.82
C SER A 90 32.67 10.52 -15.18
N GLU A 91 33.18 11.61 -15.78
CA GLU A 91 34.39 12.31 -15.34
C GLU A 91 34.09 13.52 -14.45
N SER A 92 32.81 13.76 -14.13
CA SER A 92 32.39 14.86 -13.27
C SER A 92 32.90 14.74 -11.83
N THR A 93 32.93 15.85 -11.13
CA THR A 93 33.26 15.90 -9.69
C THR A 93 32.38 14.97 -8.90
N LEU A 94 31.05 14.99 -9.12
CA LEU A 94 30.09 14.12 -8.45
C LEU A 94 30.40 12.64 -8.70
N ALA A 95 30.69 12.26 -9.96
CA ALA A 95 31.00 10.87 -10.31
C ALA A 95 32.26 10.38 -9.60
N LYS A 96 33.36 11.17 -9.64
CA LYS A 96 34.64 10.82 -9.01
C LYS A 96 34.55 10.68 -7.48
N GLU A 97 33.66 11.45 -6.88
CA GLU A 97 33.48 11.45 -5.42
C GLU A 97 32.47 10.39 -4.94
N SER A 98 31.80 9.67 -5.84
CA SER A 98 30.78 8.67 -5.53
C SER A 98 31.33 7.26 -5.46
N ASP A 99 30.77 6.45 -4.55
CA ASP A 99 31.08 5.02 -4.43
C ASP A 99 30.41 4.19 -5.54
N TYR A 100 29.29 4.66 -6.04
CA TYR A 100 28.53 4.01 -7.11
C TYR A 100 27.98 5.07 -8.08
N ILE A 101 28.15 4.84 -9.36
CA ILE A 101 27.70 5.74 -10.41
C ILE A 101 26.60 5.06 -11.22
N ILE A 102 25.49 5.73 -11.41
CA ILE A 102 24.46 5.36 -12.37
C ILE A 102 24.50 6.39 -13.48
N LEU A 103 25.07 6.01 -14.61
CA LEU A 103 25.16 6.88 -15.76
C LEU A 103 23.82 7.01 -16.46
N ILE A 104 23.40 8.25 -16.63
CA ILE A 104 22.24 8.62 -17.42
C ILE A 104 22.73 8.81 -18.86
N PRO A 105 22.00 8.29 -19.86
CA PRO A 105 22.37 8.53 -21.25
C PRO A 105 22.50 10.04 -21.54
N LYS A 106 23.54 10.44 -22.23
CA LYS A 106 23.65 11.79 -22.80
C LYS A 106 22.59 11.93 -23.89
N ASN A 107 21.52 12.59 -23.58
CA ASN A 107 20.41 12.82 -24.47
C ASN A 107 20.27 14.31 -24.79
N ILE A 108 19.83 14.59 -25.98
CA ILE A 108 19.33 15.92 -26.33
C ILE A 108 18.06 16.15 -25.55
N GLU A 109 17.96 17.30 -24.88
CA GLU A 109 16.73 17.67 -24.20
C GLU A 109 15.60 17.87 -25.23
N ALA A 110 14.37 17.44 -24.89
CA ALA A 110 13.21 17.57 -25.77
C ALA A 110 12.74 19.03 -25.96
N CYS A 111 13.31 19.95 -25.19
CA CYS A 111 13.08 21.38 -25.33
C CYS A 111 13.64 21.88 -26.64
N PRO A 112 12.90 22.65 -27.46
CA PRO A 112 13.43 23.20 -28.74
C PRO A 112 14.70 24.04 -28.62
N LEU A 113 14.95 24.58 -27.41
CA LEU A 113 16.16 25.33 -27.09
C LEU A 113 17.25 24.49 -26.44
N GLU A 114 17.01 23.19 -26.26
CA GLU A 114 17.91 22.24 -25.58
C GLU A 114 18.33 22.66 -24.14
N LEU A 115 17.60 23.60 -23.52
CA LEU A 115 17.96 24.19 -22.23
C LEU A 115 17.14 23.65 -21.07
N ALA A 116 15.84 23.40 -21.28
CA ALA A 116 14.97 22.95 -20.21
C ALA A 116 15.15 21.45 -19.96
N PRO A 117 15.48 21.01 -18.73
CA PRO A 117 15.63 19.61 -18.39
C PRO A 117 14.30 18.84 -18.59
N THR A 118 14.29 17.91 -19.51
CA THR A 118 13.13 17.10 -19.92
C THR A 118 13.51 15.63 -20.06
N SER A 119 14.28 15.26 -21.10
CA SER A 119 14.75 13.89 -21.31
C SER A 119 15.62 13.40 -20.15
N SER A 120 16.55 14.22 -19.67
CA SER A 120 17.40 13.92 -18.51
C SER A 120 16.59 13.63 -17.26
N THR A 121 15.64 14.49 -16.90
CA THR A 121 14.79 14.33 -15.70
C THR A 121 13.86 13.13 -15.83
N THR A 122 13.36 12.82 -17.03
CA THR A 122 12.55 11.62 -17.27
C THR A 122 13.39 10.35 -17.06
N CYS A 123 14.63 10.31 -17.54
CA CYS A 123 15.54 9.19 -17.29
C CYS A 123 15.83 9.03 -15.78
N MET A 124 16.14 10.12 -15.08
CA MET A 124 16.36 10.10 -13.61
C MET A 124 15.16 9.53 -12.88
N LEU A 125 13.94 9.96 -13.24
CA LEU A 125 12.71 9.48 -12.65
C LEU A 125 12.52 7.98 -12.90
N ALA A 126 12.69 7.52 -14.14
CA ALA A 126 12.54 6.11 -14.50
C ALA A 126 13.55 5.21 -13.75
N ILE A 127 14.81 5.65 -13.63
CA ILE A 127 15.84 4.94 -12.85
C ILE A 127 15.46 4.88 -11.38
N GLY A 128 14.98 5.98 -10.79
CA GLY A 128 14.52 6.02 -9.40
C GLY A 128 13.38 5.05 -9.15
N ASP A 129 12.41 4.98 -10.05
CA ASP A 129 11.29 4.04 -9.94
C ASP A 129 11.75 2.58 -10.15
N ALA A 130 12.70 2.32 -11.04
CA ALA A 130 13.30 0.99 -11.22
C ALA A 130 14.00 0.51 -9.94
N ILE A 131 14.75 1.40 -9.27
CA ILE A 131 15.37 1.11 -7.96
C ILE A 131 14.30 0.81 -6.92
N ALA A 132 13.27 1.63 -6.84
CA ALA A 132 12.18 1.47 -5.88
C ALA A 132 11.49 0.11 -6.05
N VAL A 133 11.07 -0.24 -7.28
CA VAL A 133 10.44 -1.54 -7.58
C VAL A 133 11.37 -2.72 -7.30
N THR A 134 12.66 -2.56 -7.59
CA THR A 134 13.68 -3.59 -7.30
C THR A 134 13.83 -3.83 -5.80
N LEU A 135 13.86 -2.76 -5.00
CA LEU A 135 13.93 -2.84 -3.55
C LEU A 135 12.66 -3.46 -2.96
N LEU A 136 11.48 -3.05 -3.42
CA LEU A 136 10.19 -3.63 -3.05
C LEU A 136 10.22 -5.15 -3.23
N LYS A 137 10.61 -5.61 -4.44
CA LYS A 137 10.69 -7.05 -4.75
C LYS A 137 11.70 -7.77 -3.86
N LYS A 138 12.90 -7.21 -3.69
CA LYS A 138 13.97 -7.84 -2.86
C LYS A 138 13.63 -7.89 -1.39
N LYS A 139 12.90 -6.91 -0.86
CA LYS A 139 12.45 -6.87 0.54
C LYS A 139 11.24 -7.77 0.79
N GLY A 140 10.62 -8.33 -0.24
CA GLY A 140 9.39 -9.11 -0.12
C GLY A 140 8.21 -8.27 0.37
N PHE A 141 8.19 -6.98 0.05
CA PHE A 141 7.13 -6.05 0.45
C PHE A 141 5.78 -6.47 -0.15
N THR A 142 4.80 -6.69 0.71
CA THR A 142 3.52 -7.27 0.35
C THR A 142 2.42 -6.22 0.18
N SER A 143 1.28 -6.63 -0.38
CA SER A 143 0.07 -5.79 -0.43
C SER A 143 -0.40 -5.38 0.97
N LYS A 144 -0.19 -6.22 1.98
CA LYS A 144 -0.53 -5.92 3.37
C LYS A 144 0.35 -4.81 3.93
N ASP A 145 1.65 -4.86 3.65
CA ASP A 145 2.58 -3.80 4.05
C ASP A 145 2.23 -2.48 3.35
N PHE A 146 1.86 -2.55 2.05
CA PHE A 146 1.42 -1.38 1.29
C PHE A 146 0.18 -0.74 1.91
N HIS A 147 -0.82 -1.56 2.29
CA HIS A 147 -2.04 -1.08 2.96
C HIS A 147 -1.72 -0.37 4.29
N ALA A 148 -0.82 -0.94 5.10
CA ALA A 148 -0.41 -0.36 6.38
C ALA A 148 0.19 1.05 6.22
N LEU A 149 0.90 1.31 5.11
CA LEU A 149 1.50 2.62 4.81
C LEU A 149 0.56 3.58 4.06
N HIS A 150 -0.60 3.10 3.54
CA HIS A 150 -1.56 3.90 2.77
C HIS A 150 -3.00 3.78 3.31
N PRO A 151 -3.26 4.07 4.59
CA PRO A 151 -4.57 3.81 5.21
C PRO A 151 -5.71 4.66 4.62
N GLY A 152 -5.43 5.83 4.08
CA GLY A 152 -6.45 6.78 3.58
C GLY A 152 -6.63 6.79 2.06
N GLY A 153 -5.90 5.98 1.30
CA GLY A 153 -5.96 6.00 -0.16
C GLY A 153 -6.96 5.00 -0.76
N LYS A 154 -7.50 5.28 -1.96
CA LYS A 154 -8.33 4.32 -2.72
C LYS A 154 -7.62 2.97 -2.90
N LEU A 155 -6.30 2.97 -3.06
CA LEU A 155 -5.46 1.77 -3.14
C LEU A 155 -5.47 0.96 -1.84
N GLY A 156 -5.52 1.60 -0.67
CA GLY A 156 -5.67 0.94 0.62
C GLY A 156 -7.01 0.19 0.73
N HIS A 157 -8.10 0.80 0.29
CA HIS A 157 -9.42 0.16 0.31
C HIS A 157 -9.54 -1.04 -0.63
N ILE A 158 -8.83 -1.05 -1.76
CA ILE A 158 -8.83 -2.18 -2.71
C ILE A 158 -8.19 -3.44 -2.10
N LEU A 159 -7.27 -3.26 -1.15
CA LEU A 159 -6.51 -4.34 -0.51
C LEU A 159 -7.13 -4.84 0.80
N LEU A 160 -8.24 -4.23 1.27
CA LEU A 160 -8.96 -4.70 2.46
C LEU A 160 -9.43 -6.14 2.27
N GLU A 161 -9.17 -6.97 3.25
CA GLU A 161 -9.74 -8.31 3.35
C GLU A 161 -11.08 -8.29 4.10
N VAL A 162 -11.91 -9.28 3.87
CA VAL A 162 -13.21 -9.40 4.53
C VAL A 162 -13.04 -9.41 6.06
N GLN A 163 -11.99 -10.05 6.58
CA GLN A 163 -11.69 -10.10 8.02
C GLN A 163 -11.45 -8.72 8.68
N ASP A 164 -11.09 -7.70 7.89
CA ASP A 164 -10.81 -6.35 8.38
C ASP A 164 -12.11 -5.57 8.66
N ILE A 165 -13.21 -5.94 7.96
CA ILE A 165 -14.50 -5.23 8.04
C ILE A 165 -15.64 -6.09 8.57
N MET A 166 -15.47 -7.43 8.65
CA MET A 166 -16.51 -8.34 9.10
C MET A 166 -16.90 -8.11 10.55
N LYS A 167 -18.16 -8.38 10.89
CA LYS A 167 -18.59 -8.45 12.28
C LYS A 167 -18.03 -9.71 12.96
N LYS A 168 -17.77 -9.63 14.27
CA LYS A 168 -17.13 -10.72 15.04
C LYS A 168 -17.92 -10.98 16.31
N ASN A 169 -17.82 -12.21 16.80
CA ASN A 169 -18.38 -12.64 18.08
C ASN A 169 -19.90 -12.34 18.23
N LYS A 170 -20.29 -11.70 19.32
CA LYS A 170 -21.69 -11.37 19.65
C LYS A 170 -22.40 -10.46 18.64
N PHE A 171 -21.67 -9.87 17.69
CA PHE A 171 -22.28 -9.01 16.66
C PHE A 171 -22.69 -9.76 15.40
N ILE A 172 -22.41 -11.07 15.33
CA ILE A 172 -22.85 -11.92 14.23
C ILE A 172 -24.26 -12.40 14.53
N PRO A 173 -25.26 -12.20 13.65
CA PRO A 173 -26.60 -12.73 13.83
C PRO A 173 -26.60 -14.24 13.59
N LEU A 174 -26.76 -15.04 14.61
CA LEU A 174 -26.78 -16.50 14.53
C LEU A 174 -27.97 -17.07 15.34
N ILE A 175 -28.59 -18.10 14.82
CA ILE A 175 -29.68 -18.83 15.47
C ILE A 175 -29.49 -20.33 15.29
N SER A 176 -29.98 -21.14 16.28
CA SER A 176 -29.98 -22.59 16.15
C SER A 176 -31.07 -23.05 15.16
N GLU A 177 -30.78 -24.12 14.40
CA GLU A 177 -31.73 -24.72 13.48
C GLU A 177 -33.00 -25.27 14.15
N LYS A 178 -32.99 -25.43 15.48
CA LYS A 178 -34.12 -25.92 16.27
C LYS A 178 -35.04 -24.83 16.78
N GLU A 179 -34.62 -23.58 16.71
CA GLU A 179 -35.40 -22.42 17.15
C GLU A 179 -36.53 -22.10 16.22
N LYS A 180 -37.46 -21.28 16.69
CA LYS A 180 -38.58 -20.80 15.89
C LYS A 180 -38.23 -19.57 15.08
N VAL A 181 -39.01 -19.34 14.05
CA VAL A 181 -38.85 -18.16 13.16
C VAL A 181 -39.04 -16.87 13.94
N SER A 182 -39.91 -16.82 14.96
CA SER A 182 -40.04 -15.67 15.85
C SER A 182 -38.71 -15.27 16.47
N GLU A 183 -37.93 -16.21 16.97
CA GLU A 183 -36.61 -15.93 17.57
C GLU A 183 -35.59 -15.46 16.50
N ALA A 184 -35.65 -16.01 15.29
CA ALA A 184 -34.80 -15.57 14.20
C ALA A 184 -35.04 -14.09 13.84
N ILE A 185 -36.32 -13.67 13.81
CA ILE A 185 -36.70 -12.27 13.55
C ILE A 185 -36.20 -11.35 14.66
N LEU A 186 -36.30 -11.77 15.92
CA LEU A 186 -35.78 -11.01 17.05
C LEU A 186 -34.27 -10.83 16.96
N GLU A 187 -33.53 -11.89 16.61
CA GLU A 187 -32.07 -11.83 16.44
C GLU A 187 -31.69 -10.91 15.26
N MET A 188 -32.35 -11.02 14.10
CA MET A 188 -32.15 -10.14 12.95
C MET A 188 -32.35 -8.68 13.32
N THR A 189 -33.46 -8.39 14.06
CA THR A 189 -33.82 -7.05 14.50
C THR A 189 -32.80 -6.49 15.48
N SER A 190 -32.44 -7.28 16.51
CA SER A 190 -31.50 -6.87 17.56
C SER A 190 -30.10 -6.53 17.01
N LYS A 191 -29.67 -7.19 15.95
CA LYS A 191 -28.39 -6.95 15.28
C LYS A 191 -28.47 -5.93 14.13
N GLY A 192 -29.67 -5.46 13.77
CA GLY A 192 -29.90 -4.53 12.67
C GLY A 192 -29.44 -5.09 11.33
N LYS A 193 -29.72 -6.38 11.09
CA LYS A 193 -29.33 -7.10 9.85
C LYS A 193 -30.58 -7.71 9.21
N GLY A 194 -30.64 -7.60 7.87
CA GLY A 194 -31.70 -8.23 7.09
C GLY A 194 -31.51 -9.74 6.90
N CYS A 195 -30.71 -10.39 7.75
CA CYS A 195 -30.43 -11.81 7.67
C CYS A 195 -29.94 -12.39 9.02
N VAL A 196 -30.03 -13.72 9.15
CA VAL A 196 -29.47 -14.47 10.26
C VAL A 196 -28.90 -15.79 9.75
N GLY A 197 -27.71 -16.15 10.21
CA GLY A 197 -27.07 -17.44 9.94
C GLY A 197 -27.67 -18.53 10.81
N VAL A 198 -27.97 -19.67 10.22
CA VAL A 198 -28.50 -20.85 10.93
C VAL A 198 -27.39 -21.83 11.21
N ILE A 199 -27.22 -22.20 12.47
CA ILE A 199 -26.17 -23.12 12.91
C ILE A 199 -26.74 -24.41 13.47
N SER A 200 -26.03 -25.51 13.22
CA SER A 200 -26.29 -26.81 13.83
C SER A 200 -25.91 -26.80 15.32
N GLN A 201 -26.25 -27.89 16.03
CA GLN A 201 -25.83 -28.13 17.42
C GLN A 201 -24.30 -28.15 17.60
N THR A 202 -23.55 -28.47 16.55
CA THR A 202 -22.08 -28.47 16.56
C THR A 202 -21.49 -27.08 16.21
N GLY A 203 -22.31 -26.05 16.05
CA GLY A 203 -21.88 -24.69 15.68
C GLY A 203 -21.57 -24.50 14.20
N LYS A 204 -21.84 -25.51 13.34
CA LYS A 204 -21.60 -25.41 11.89
C LYS A 204 -22.72 -24.62 11.22
N LEU A 205 -22.39 -23.68 10.34
CA LEU A 205 -23.36 -22.96 9.51
C LEU A 205 -24.04 -23.94 8.54
N THR A 206 -25.36 -24.07 8.64
CA THR A 206 -26.19 -24.99 7.83
C THR A 206 -27.12 -24.26 6.88
N GLY A 207 -27.48 -23.02 7.20
CA GLY A 207 -28.41 -22.23 6.40
C GLY A 207 -28.31 -20.73 6.67
N ILE A 208 -29.16 -20.00 5.98
CA ILE A 208 -29.41 -18.56 6.17
C ILE A 208 -30.89 -18.27 6.04
N ILE A 209 -31.39 -17.33 6.81
CA ILE A 209 -32.71 -16.71 6.60
C ILE A 209 -32.48 -15.23 6.32
N THR A 210 -33.13 -14.74 5.26
CA THR A 210 -33.14 -13.33 4.87
C THR A 210 -34.54 -12.77 4.95
N ASP A 211 -34.68 -11.43 4.90
CA ASP A 211 -35.99 -10.76 4.76
C ASP A 211 -36.76 -11.28 3.54
N GLY A 212 -36.04 -11.68 2.47
CA GLY A 212 -36.63 -12.30 1.29
C GLY A 212 -37.23 -13.67 1.57
N ASP A 213 -36.56 -14.48 2.43
CA ASP A 213 -37.08 -15.81 2.81
C ASP A 213 -38.33 -15.67 3.67
N LEU A 214 -38.35 -14.73 4.63
CA LEU A 214 -39.52 -14.45 5.45
C LEU A 214 -40.73 -14.05 4.60
N ARG A 215 -40.51 -13.19 3.62
CA ARG A 215 -41.58 -12.75 2.70
C ARG A 215 -42.12 -13.89 1.80
N ARG A 216 -41.23 -14.76 1.33
CA ARG A 216 -41.62 -15.92 0.50
C ARG A 216 -42.42 -16.97 1.25
N HIS A 217 -42.19 -17.11 2.55
CA HIS A 217 -42.85 -18.09 3.41
C HIS A 217 -43.97 -17.49 4.26
N MET A 218 -44.39 -16.25 3.96
CA MET A 218 -45.44 -15.54 4.71
C MET A 218 -46.73 -16.37 4.78
N SER A 219 -47.14 -16.67 5.99
CA SER A 219 -48.34 -17.44 6.31
C SER A 219 -48.76 -17.14 7.76
N PRO A 220 -50.04 -17.33 8.15
CA PRO A 220 -50.52 -17.05 9.49
C PRO A 220 -49.73 -17.75 10.59
N ASP A 221 -49.19 -18.92 10.30
CA ASP A 221 -48.38 -19.75 11.18
C ASP A 221 -46.87 -19.57 11.09
N LEU A 222 -46.37 -18.59 10.31
CA LEU A 222 -44.93 -18.38 10.06
C LEU A 222 -44.10 -18.31 11.34
N MET A 223 -44.59 -17.60 12.35
CA MET A 223 -43.89 -17.40 13.64
C MET A 223 -43.69 -18.67 14.43
N GLU A 224 -44.54 -19.67 14.21
CA GLU A 224 -44.51 -20.97 14.90
C GLU A 224 -43.68 -22.02 14.16
N LYS A 225 -43.31 -21.76 12.92
CA LYS A 225 -42.47 -22.66 12.13
C LYS A 225 -41.04 -22.72 12.68
N ASN A 226 -40.38 -23.85 12.45
CA ASN A 226 -38.99 -23.99 12.81
C ASN A 226 -38.09 -23.31 11.77
N VAL A 227 -36.97 -22.75 12.21
CA VAL A 227 -35.99 -22.11 11.35
C VAL A 227 -35.54 -23.01 10.20
N ILE A 228 -35.37 -24.32 10.45
CA ILE A 228 -34.92 -25.32 9.45
C ILE A 228 -35.92 -25.47 8.28
N ASP A 229 -37.20 -25.14 8.46
CA ASP A 229 -38.23 -25.32 7.46
C ASP A 229 -38.26 -24.22 6.41
N ILE A 230 -37.73 -23.03 6.75
CA ILE A 230 -37.76 -21.85 5.88
C ILE A 230 -36.36 -21.36 5.44
N MET A 231 -35.30 -21.87 6.06
CA MET A 231 -33.95 -21.43 5.74
C MET A 231 -33.51 -21.81 4.32
N THR A 232 -32.74 -20.96 3.68
CA THR A 232 -31.97 -21.30 2.50
C THR A 232 -30.75 -22.11 2.95
N LYS A 233 -30.68 -23.38 2.49
CA LYS A 233 -29.60 -24.32 2.84
C LYS A 233 -28.33 -24.03 2.01
N LYS A 234 -27.17 -24.39 2.58
CA LYS A 234 -25.85 -24.22 1.95
C LYS A 234 -25.61 -22.78 1.48
N PRO A 235 -25.65 -21.81 2.39
CA PRO A 235 -25.41 -20.42 2.03
C PRO A 235 -24.03 -20.25 1.40
N LYS A 236 -23.89 -19.28 0.49
CA LYS A 236 -22.59 -18.91 -0.05
C LYS A 236 -21.74 -18.30 1.06
N THR A 237 -20.49 -18.72 1.13
CA THR A 237 -19.53 -18.26 2.14
C THR A 237 -18.27 -17.72 1.49
N LEU A 238 -17.61 -16.79 2.17
CA LEU A 238 -16.32 -16.26 1.77
C LEU A 238 -15.24 -16.63 2.80
N SER A 239 -13.99 -16.74 2.35
CA SER A 239 -12.86 -16.81 3.26
C SER A 239 -12.60 -15.44 3.90
N PRO A 240 -12.21 -15.39 5.18
CA PRO A 240 -11.76 -14.14 5.83
C PRO A 240 -10.67 -13.39 5.05
N SER A 241 -9.79 -14.11 4.37
CA SER A 241 -8.71 -13.56 3.52
C SER A 241 -9.16 -13.15 2.11
N THR A 242 -10.45 -13.22 1.79
CA THR A 242 -10.96 -12.73 0.51
C THR A 242 -10.89 -11.21 0.46
N LEU A 243 -10.36 -10.65 -0.63
CA LEU A 243 -10.37 -9.20 -0.83
C LEU A 243 -11.81 -8.66 -0.91
N VAL A 244 -12.08 -7.56 -0.22
CA VAL A 244 -13.39 -6.87 -0.25
C VAL A 244 -13.80 -6.51 -1.67
N SER A 245 -12.86 -6.07 -2.50
CA SER A 245 -13.10 -5.78 -3.92
C SER A 245 -13.57 -6.98 -4.75
N LYS A 246 -13.17 -8.20 -4.37
CA LYS A 246 -13.67 -9.45 -4.97
C LYS A 246 -15.05 -9.81 -4.42
N ALA A 247 -15.26 -9.59 -3.11
CA ALA A 247 -16.55 -9.86 -2.46
C ALA A 247 -17.67 -8.95 -2.98
N LEU A 248 -17.33 -7.71 -3.37
CA LEU A 248 -18.28 -6.71 -3.89
C LEU A 248 -18.50 -6.78 -5.41
N LYS A 249 -17.81 -7.68 -6.13
CA LYS A 249 -18.15 -7.86 -7.56
C LYS A 249 -19.60 -8.27 -7.65
N PRO A 250 -20.41 -7.60 -8.52
CA PRO A 250 -21.81 -7.95 -8.66
C PRO A 250 -21.91 -9.38 -9.20
N HIS A 251 -22.26 -10.30 -8.31
CA HIS A 251 -22.87 -11.55 -8.73
C HIS A 251 -24.32 -11.22 -9.07
N GLU A 252 -24.81 -11.73 -10.17
CA GLU A 252 -26.21 -11.62 -10.55
C GLU A 252 -27.08 -12.17 -9.40
N GLY A 253 -27.72 -11.25 -8.68
CA GLY A 253 -28.50 -11.51 -7.47
C GLY A 253 -27.83 -10.93 -6.22
N SER A 254 -28.65 -10.34 -5.35
CA SER A 254 -28.23 -9.85 -4.02
C SER A 254 -27.86 -11.05 -3.13
N GLU A 255 -26.58 -11.41 -3.09
CA GLU A 255 -26.09 -12.52 -2.28
C GLU A 255 -25.49 -12.02 -0.98
N ILE A 256 -25.99 -12.56 0.12
CA ILE A 256 -25.41 -12.35 1.46
C ILE A 256 -24.43 -13.50 1.71
N PHE A 257 -23.20 -13.15 2.10
CA PHE A 257 -22.17 -14.12 2.40
C PHE A 257 -21.92 -14.22 3.90
N PHE A 258 -21.78 -15.43 4.40
CA PHE A 258 -21.25 -15.71 5.71
C PHE A 258 -19.81 -16.20 5.63
N LEU A 259 -19.05 -15.94 6.66
CA LEU A 259 -17.69 -16.44 6.78
C LEU A 259 -17.70 -17.93 7.21
N LYS A 260 -16.81 -18.68 6.61
CA LYS A 260 -16.60 -20.08 6.95
C LYS A 260 -15.68 -20.19 8.16
#